data_cdc96ff8e11b7ede5c928e287885455d
#
_entry.id   cdc96ff8e11b7ede5c928e287885455d
#
_cell.length_a   1.000
_cell.length_b   1.000
_cell.length_c   1.000
_cell.angle_alpha   90.00
_cell.angle_beta   90.00
_cell.angle_gamma   90.00
#
_symmetry.space_group_name_H-M   'P 1'
#
loop_
_entity.id
_entity.type
_entity.pdbx_description
1 polymer ?
#
loop_
_entity_poly.entity_id
_entity_poly.type
_entity_poly.pdbx_seq_one_letter_code
_entity_poly.pdbx_strand_id
1 'polypeptide(L)'
;REASAPTLDKVLREVDAAQLFRSLDDHLLGPANHAALRDLLVERIGELSIAAQANVAYGLQAGITGRADEEAISAIFHARKGIELTQLKNQMNSRTDAHDLEGLVFGDIDDEGIRVEILDHIAEQAAGVHTGESKVLCDIDDTVICALHDDRYPKGTIYPGILALLEALDRGPDDEPFSTGDLTF
;
A
#
# COMPACT_ATOMS: atom_id res chain seq x y z
N ARG A 1 15.09 23.45 5.13
CA ARG A 1 14.69 24.23 3.93
C ARG A 1 15.81 24.31 2.88
N GLU A 2 17.08 24.11 3.27
CA GLU A 2 18.25 24.29 2.38
C GLU A 2 18.70 23.01 1.66
N ALA A 3 18.20 21.83 2.04
CA ALA A 3 18.59 20.58 1.38
C ALA A 3 18.07 20.53 -0.07
N SER A 4 18.95 20.15 -1.00
CA SER A 4 18.54 19.92 -2.39
C SER A 4 17.55 18.75 -2.49
N ALA A 5 16.69 18.73 -3.51
CA ALA A 5 15.75 17.65 -3.73
C ALA A 5 16.41 16.25 -3.72
N PRO A 6 17.54 16.01 -4.40
CA PRO A 6 18.21 14.70 -4.35
C PRO A 6 18.75 14.33 -2.96
N THR A 7 19.21 15.32 -2.19
CA THR A 7 19.71 15.07 -0.83
C THR A 7 18.54 14.72 0.10
N LEU A 8 17.44 15.47 0.02
CA LEU A 8 16.25 15.21 0.81
C LEU A 8 15.67 13.83 0.49
N ASP A 9 15.53 13.51 -0.78
CA ASP A 9 15.04 12.22 -1.24
C ASP A 9 15.89 11.06 -0.72
N LYS A 10 17.22 11.16 -0.84
CA LYS A 10 18.14 10.14 -0.33
C LYS A 10 17.97 9.94 1.18
N VAL A 11 17.92 11.02 1.96
CA VAL A 11 17.72 10.92 3.41
C VAL A 11 16.41 10.26 3.74
N LEU A 12 15.32 10.67 3.08
CA LEU A 12 13.98 10.13 3.36
C LEU A 12 13.80 8.66 2.94
N ARG A 13 14.59 8.16 2.01
CA ARG A 13 14.59 6.72 1.67
C ARG A 13 15.32 5.86 2.69
N GLU A 14 16.31 6.42 3.37
CA GLU A 14 17.23 5.67 4.24
C GLU A 14 16.91 5.81 5.72
N VAL A 15 16.21 6.89 6.12
CA VAL A 15 15.86 7.13 7.53
C VAL A 15 14.73 6.22 7.99
N ASP A 16 14.77 5.82 9.25
CA ASP A 16 13.57 5.28 9.93
C ASP A 16 12.57 6.42 10.17
N ALA A 17 11.62 6.58 9.23
CA ALA A 17 10.65 7.66 9.28
C ALA A 17 9.71 7.53 10.49
N ALA A 18 9.37 6.30 10.90
CA ALA A 18 8.54 6.07 12.07
C ALA A 18 9.24 6.56 13.35
N GLN A 19 10.51 6.23 13.51
CA GLN A 19 11.30 6.73 14.64
C GLN A 19 11.49 8.24 14.57
N LEU A 20 11.72 8.79 13.38
CA LEU A 20 11.88 10.23 13.17
C LEU A 20 10.63 10.97 13.64
N PHE A 21 9.44 10.63 13.14
CA PHE A 21 8.20 11.30 13.50
C PHE A 21 7.87 11.14 14.98
N ARG A 22 7.99 9.93 15.56
CA ARG A 22 7.81 9.70 16.98
C ARG A 22 8.75 10.55 17.84
N SER A 23 10.00 10.71 17.46
CA SER A 23 10.96 11.53 18.20
C SER A 23 10.62 13.01 18.22
N LEU A 24 9.81 13.48 17.27
CA LEU A 24 9.33 14.85 17.18
C LEU A 24 8.07 15.10 18.03
N ASP A 25 7.32 14.05 18.37
CA ASP A 25 6.12 14.11 19.20
C ASP A 25 6.40 14.14 20.71
N ASP A 26 7.59 13.74 21.15
CA ASP A 26 7.97 13.59 22.56
C ASP A 26 8.07 14.90 23.36
N HIS A 27 7.79 16.04 22.74
CA HIS A 27 7.93 17.35 23.40
C HIS A 27 6.57 18.01 23.71
N LEU A 28 6.05 17.73 24.89
CA LEU A 28 4.78 18.31 25.38
C LEU A 28 4.76 19.88 25.44
N LEU A 29 5.90 20.53 25.39
CA LEU A 29 6.06 21.99 25.46
C LEU A 29 7.12 22.51 24.45
N GLY A 30 7.51 21.72 23.46
CA GLY A 30 8.47 22.10 22.43
C GLY A 30 7.83 22.77 21.20
N PRO A 31 8.66 23.28 20.26
CA PRO A 31 8.15 23.75 18.98
C PRO A 31 7.46 22.59 18.26
N ALA A 32 6.43 22.91 17.46
CA ALA A 32 5.67 21.94 16.66
C ALA A 32 6.52 21.38 15.48
N ASN A 33 7.58 20.65 15.83
CA ASN A 33 8.55 20.14 14.86
C ASN A 33 7.94 19.06 13.95
N HIS A 34 7.04 18.22 14.47
CA HIS A 34 6.29 17.27 13.69
C HIS A 34 5.50 17.98 12.59
N ALA A 35 4.65 18.94 12.96
CA ALA A 35 3.86 19.71 12.00
C ALA A 35 4.74 20.44 10.98
N ALA A 36 5.83 21.07 11.45
CA ALA A 36 6.74 21.78 10.56
C ALA A 36 7.46 20.85 9.56
N LEU A 37 7.82 19.64 9.97
CA LEU A 37 8.41 18.64 9.08
C LEU A 37 7.36 18.13 8.09
N ARG A 38 6.18 17.72 8.57
CA ARG A 38 5.07 17.26 7.73
C ARG A 38 4.75 18.29 6.65
N ASP A 39 4.51 19.55 7.04
CA ASP A 39 4.13 20.60 6.11
C ASP A 39 5.23 20.88 5.08
N LEU A 40 6.51 20.84 5.49
CA LEU A 40 7.63 20.94 4.57
C LEU A 40 7.67 19.79 3.56
N LEU A 41 7.37 18.56 4.00
CA LEU A 41 7.38 17.38 3.13
C LEU A 41 6.20 17.41 2.15
N VAL A 42 5.02 17.87 2.59
CA VAL A 42 3.86 18.08 1.71
C VAL A 42 4.16 19.15 0.66
N GLU A 43 4.76 20.28 1.04
CA GLU A 43 5.16 21.33 0.09
C GLU A 43 6.11 20.80 -1.00
N ARG A 44 6.96 19.83 -0.65
CA ARG A 44 7.98 19.28 -1.54
C ARG A 44 7.67 17.87 -2.06
N ILE A 45 6.43 17.40 -1.89
CA ILE A 45 6.07 16.00 -2.17
C ILE A 45 6.36 15.59 -3.61
N GLY A 46 6.16 16.48 -4.58
CA GLY A 46 6.44 16.24 -6.00
C GLY A 46 7.93 16.05 -6.33
N GLU A 47 8.84 16.46 -5.43
CA GLU A 47 10.29 16.31 -5.62
C GLU A 47 10.80 14.95 -5.13
N LEU A 48 9.97 14.21 -4.37
CA LEU A 48 10.35 12.96 -3.73
C LEU A 48 10.09 11.76 -4.63
N SER A 49 10.95 10.76 -4.57
CA SER A 49 10.73 9.46 -5.20
C SER A 49 9.58 8.70 -4.53
N ILE A 50 9.04 7.71 -5.24
CA ILE A 50 7.99 6.82 -4.72
C ILE A 50 8.42 6.17 -3.40
N ALA A 51 9.67 5.71 -3.32
CA ALA A 51 10.20 5.07 -2.11
C ALA A 51 10.27 6.05 -0.92
N ALA A 52 10.66 7.31 -1.15
CA ALA A 52 10.67 8.33 -0.12
C ALA A 52 9.25 8.70 0.33
N GLN A 53 8.32 8.85 -0.62
CA GLN A 53 6.91 9.11 -0.33
C GLN A 53 6.27 7.99 0.49
N ALA A 54 6.49 6.72 0.13
CA ALA A 54 6.01 5.57 0.88
C ALA A 54 6.58 5.53 2.30
N ASN A 55 7.85 5.90 2.46
CA ASN A 55 8.47 5.95 3.79
C ASN A 55 7.94 7.10 4.65
N VAL A 56 7.65 8.26 4.04
CA VAL A 56 7.00 9.38 4.74
C VAL A 56 5.59 9.01 5.19
N ALA A 57 4.78 8.39 4.32
CA ALA A 57 3.45 7.92 4.67
C ALA A 57 3.50 6.93 5.85
N TYR A 58 4.43 5.98 5.82
CA TYR A 58 4.68 5.06 6.93
C TYR A 58 5.05 5.80 8.23
N GLY A 59 5.90 6.81 8.14
CA GLY A 59 6.29 7.60 9.29
C GLY A 59 5.12 8.34 9.93
N LEU A 60 4.25 8.93 9.12
CA LEU A 60 3.03 9.61 9.58
C LEU A 60 2.01 8.63 10.19
N GLN A 61 1.94 7.41 9.67
CA GLN A 61 1.07 6.33 10.16
C GLN A 61 1.53 5.76 11.51
N ALA A 62 2.82 5.76 11.79
CA ALA A 62 3.43 5.02 12.90
C ALA A 62 3.20 5.64 14.30
N GLY A 63 2.50 6.77 14.40
CA GLY A 63 2.14 7.46 15.63
C GLY A 63 0.63 7.53 15.87
N ILE A 64 0.21 8.56 16.60
CA ILE A 64 -1.20 8.95 16.64
C ILE A 64 -1.43 9.81 15.41
N THR A 65 -2.10 9.24 14.42
CA THR A 65 -2.40 9.92 13.16
C THR A 65 -3.51 10.94 13.42
N GLY A 66 -3.16 12.23 13.41
CA GLY A 66 -4.14 13.31 13.49
C GLY A 66 -4.63 13.70 12.09
N ARG A 67 -5.75 14.44 12.04
CA ARG A 67 -6.35 14.89 10.77
C ARG A 67 -5.33 15.54 9.80
N ALA A 68 -4.42 16.35 10.31
CA ALA A 68 -3.41 17.00 9.46
C ALA A 68 -2.38 16.00 8.88
N ASP A 69 -2.13 14.88 9.56
CA ASP A 69 -1.29 13.79 9.06
C ASP A 69 -2.04 12.98 8.02
N GLU A 70 -3.35 12.76 8.21
CA GLU A 70 -4.23 12.13 7.22
C GLU A 70 -4.32 12.97 5.93
N GLU A 71 -4.46 14.30 6.04
CA GLU A 71 -4.42 15.24 4.91
C GLU A 71 -3.06 15.16 4.18
N ALA A 72 -1.95 15.01 4.90
CA ALA A 72 -0.62 14.83 4.31
C ALA A 72 -0.50 13.48 3.58
N ILE A 73 -1.06 12.41 4.15
CA ILE A 73 -1.12 11.09 3.50
C ILE A 73 -1.96 11.18 2.21
N SER A 74 -3.12 11.83 2.26
CA SER A 74 -3.94 12.08 1.06
C SER A 74 -3.16 12.82 -0.02
N ALA A 75 -2.39 13.86 0.36
CA ALA A 75 -1.54 14.60 -0.59
C ALA A 75 -0.47 13.70 -1.24
N ILE A 76 0.08 12.72 -0.51
CA ILE A 76 1.02 11.74 -1.06
C ILE A 76 0.36 10.89 -2.15
N PHE A 77 -0.87 10.39 -1.93
CA PHE A 77 -1.60 9.64 -2.95
C PHE A 77 -1.90 10.49 -4.19
N HIS A 78 -2.37 11.72 -3.99
CA HIS A 78 -2.73 12.62 -5.08
C HIS A 78 -1.53 13.16 -5.87
N ALA A 79 -0.33 13.09 -5.31
CA ALA A 79 0.91 13.45 -6.01
C ALA A 79 1.28 12.44 -7.11
N ARG A 80 0.64 11.26 -7.17
CA ARG A 80 0.93 10.20 -8.13
C ARG A 80 -0.31 9.82 -8.94
N LYS A 81 -0.08 9.40 -10.19
CA LYS A 81 -1.13 9.01 -11.14
C LYS A 81 -0.74 7.75 -11.90
N GLY A 82 -1.75 7.05 -12.41
CA GLY A 82 -1.56 5.90 -13.27
C GLY A 82 -0.61 4.85 -12.68
N ILE A 83 0.41 4.46 -13.44
CA ILE A 83 1.38 3.44 -13.04
C ILE A 83 2.22 3.85 -11.83
N GLU A 84 2.53 5.14 -11.66
CA GLU A 84 3.29 5.62 -10.50
C GLU A 84 2.48 5.48 -9.20
N LEU A 85 1.17 5.69 -9.25
CA LEU A 85 0.30 5.43 -8.10
C LEU A 85 0.26 3.94 -7.76
N THR A 86 0.23 3.08 -8.77
CA THR A 86 0.32 1.62 -8.57
C THR A 86 1.64 1.24 -7.91
N GLN A 87 2.75 1.81 -8.36
CA GLN A 87 4.06 1.59 -7.74
C GLN A 87 4.13 2.09 -6.29
N LEU A 88 3.52 3.25 -5.99
CA LEU A 88 3.42 3.77 -4.63
C LEU A 88 2.65 2.82 -3.72
N LYS A 89 1.48 2.36 -4.16
CA LYS A 89 0.67 1.37 -3.42
C LYS A 89 1.44 0.07 -3.17
N ASN A 90 2.12 -0.45 -4.18
CA ASN A 90 2.94 -1.65 -4.04
C ASN A 90 4.10 -1.45 -3.06
N GLN A 91 4.72 -0.27 -3.07
CA GLN A 91 5.80 0.05 -2.14
C GLN A 91 5.30 0.15 -0.69
N MET A 92 4.11 0.71 -0.47
CA MET A 92 3.46 0.73 0.84
C MET A 92 3.09 -0.68 1.29
N ASN A 93 2.54 -1.50 0.40
CA ASN A 93 2.08 -2.85 0.69
C ASN A 93 3.22 -3.89 0.82
N SER A 94 4.45 -3.54 0.44
CA SER A 94 5.61 -4.43 0.56
C SER A 94 6.12 -4.59 2.00
N ARG A 95 5.59 -3.82 2.93
CA ARG A 95 5.91 -3.92 4.35
C ARG A 95 5.07 -5.05 4.98
N THR A 96 5.71 -5.86 5.80
CA THR A 96 5.12 -7.07 6.40
C THR A 96 4.53 -6.85 7.79
N ASP A 97 4.43 -5.61 8.23
CA ASP A 97 3.89 -5.22 9.53
C ASP A 97 2.41 -4.79 9.42
N ALA A 98 1.82 -4.44 10.55
CA ALA A 98 0.44 -3.97 10.64
C ALA A 98 0.20 -2.61 9.94
N HIS A 99 1.23 -2.03 9.33
CA HIS A 99 1.16 -0.74 8.63
C HIS A 99 1.28 -0.92 7.12
N ASP A 100 0.52 -1.84 6.58
CA ASP A 100 0.33 -2.02 5.14
C ASP A 100 -0.69 -1.03 4.57
N LEU A 101 -0.97 -1.15 3.28
CA LEU A 101 -1.92 -0.25 2.61
C LEU A 101 -3.35 -0.38 3.16
N GLU A 102 -3.77 -1.58 3.54
CA GLU A 102 -5.11 -1.82 4.11
C GLU A 102 -5.21 -1.20 5.50
N GLY A 103 -4.23 -1.45 6.36
CA GLY A 103 -4.15 -0.86 7.68
C GLY A 103 -4.13 0.67 7.63
N LEU A 104 -3.36 1.25 6.69
CA LEU A 104 -3.32 2.69 6.47
C LEU A 104 -4.70 3.25 6.12
N VAL A 105 -5.35 2.72 5.08
CA VAL A 105 -6.59 3.30 4.54
C VAL A 105 -7.79 3.04 5.45
N PHE A 106 -7.89 1.85 6.05
CA PHE A 106 -9.07 1.44 6.82
C PHE A 106 -8.87 1.42 8.34
N GLY A 107 -7.62 1.48 8.80
CA GLY A 107 -7.28 1.45 10.23
C GLY A 107 -6.80 2.79 10.78
N ASP A 108 -5.93 3.51 10.05
CA ASP A 108 -5.26 4.70 10.56
C ASP A 108 -5.85 6.02 10.06
N ILE A 109 -6.57 6.01 8.93
CA ILE A 109 -7.30 7.19 8.46
C ILE A 109 -8.71 7.17 9.06
N ASP A 110 -8.93 7.98 10.08
CA ASP A 110 -10.20 8.07 10.79
C ASP A 110 -11.22 8.96 10.07
N ASP A 111 -10.78 10.02 9.37
CA ASP A 111 -11.66 10.92 8.62
C ASP A 111 -12.21 10.21 7.37
N GLU A 112 -13.52 9.94 7.38
CA GLU A 112 -14.20 9.26 6.28
C GLU A 112 -14.11 10.04 4.96
N GLY A 113 -14.10 11.37 5.01
CA GLY A 113 -13.97 12.21 3.82
C GLY A 113 -12.62 12.03 3.14
N ILE A 114 -11.54 12.06 3.92
CA ILE A 114 -10.17 11.84 3.44
C ILE A 114 -10.03 10.42 2.89
N ARG A 115 -10.57 9.42 3.58
CA ARG A 115 -10.57 8.03 3.11
C ARG A 115 -11.25 7.89 1.76
N VAL A 116 -12.43 8.47 1.60
CA VAL A 116 -13.19 8.44 0.34
C VAL A 116 -12.40 9.13 -0.77
N GLU A 117 -11.80 10.30 -0.52
CA GLU A 117 -10.97 11.00 -1.52
C GLU A 117 -9.80 10.16 -2.01
N ILE A 118 -9.11 9.44 -1.13
CA ILE A 118 -8.01 8.52 -1.50
C ILE A 118 -8.55 7.36 -2.34
N LEU A 119 -9.64 6.73 -1.92
CA LEU A 119 -10.22 5.59 -2.63
C LEU A 119 -10.75 5.99 -4.01
N ASP A 120 -11.42 7.13 -4.13
CA ASP A 120 -11.90 7.66 -5.39
C ASP A 120 -10.74 7.98 -6.33
N HIS A 121 -9.66 8.60 -5.82
CA HIS A 121 -8.46 8.84 -6.61
C HIS A 121 -7.84 7.53 -7.11
N ILE A 122 -7.72 6.51 -6.26
CA ILE A 122 -7.22 5.19 -6.65
C ILE A 122 -8.11 4.58 -7.74
N ALA A 123 -9.44 4.63 -7.58
CA ALA A 123 -10.39 4.07 -8.54
C ALA A 123 -10.32 4.80 -9.88
N GLU A 124 -10.27 6.13 -9.87
CA GLU A 124 -10.14 6.95 -11.07
C GLU A 124 -8.85 6.61 -11.84
N GLN A 125 -7.73 6.54 -11.12
CA GLN A 125 -6.44 6.24 -11.74
C GLN A 125 -6.34 4.80 -12.25
N ALA A 126 -7.00 3.85 -11.57
CA ALA A 126 -7.04 2.44 -12.00
C ALA A 126 -7.82 2.25 -13.30
N ALA A 127 -8.84 3.04 -13.56
CA ALA A 127 -9.66 2.95 -14.79
C ALA A 127 -8.85 3.15 -16.08
N GLY A 128 -7.71 3.83 -16.00
CA GLY A 128 -6.83 4.08 -17.14
C GLY A 128 -5.59 3.17 -17.24
N VAL A 129 -5.39 2.31 -16.25
CA VAL A 129 -4.20 1.44 -16.20
C VAL A 129 -4.58 0.03 -16.60
N HIS A 130 -4.27 -0.34 -17.83
CA HIS A 130 -4.35 -1.71 -18.31
C HIS A 130 -2.94 -2.26 -18.43
N THR A 131 -2.52 -3.10 -17.49
CA THR A 131 -1.21 -3.75 -17.52
C THR A 131 -1.16 -4.93 -18.48
N GLY A 132 -2.31 -5.36 -18.98
CA GLY A 132 -2.42 -6.56 -19.83
C GLY A 132 -2.22 -7.87 -19.09
N GLU A 133 -1.91 -7.83 -17.79
CA GLU A 133 -1.72 -9.01 -16.96
C GLU A 133 -2.85 -9.11 -15.93
N SER A 134 -3.48 -10.26 -15.89
CA SER A 134 -4.43 -10.63 -14.83
C SER A 134 -3.72 -11.50 -13.80
N LYS A 135 -4.01 -11.28 -12.51
CA LYS A 135 -3.51 -12.13 -11.43
C LYS A 135 -4.69 -12.77 -10.71
N VAL A 136 -4.59 -14.06 -10.47
CA VAL A 136 -5.54 -14.79 -9.64
C VAL A 136 -4.92 -14.96 -8.26
N LEU A 137 -5.58 -14.42 -7.23
CA LEU A 137 -5.24 -14.66 -5.84
C LEU A 137 -6.21 -15.72 -5.32
N CYS A 138 -5.68 -16.81 -4.80
CA CYS A 138 -6.48 -17.91 -4.25
C CYS A 138 -5.96 -18.26 -2.87
N ASP A 139 -6.86 -18.35 -1.90
CA ASP A 139 -6.58 -18.94 -0.61
C ASP A 139 -6.38 -20.45 -0.74
N ILE A 140 -5.59 -21.05 0.13
CA ILE A 140 -5.22 -22.47 0.05
C ILE A 140 -6.05 -23.29 1.04
N ASP A 141 -6.09 -22.87 2.31
CA ASP A 141 -6.73 -23.63 3.38
C ASP A 141 -8.26 -23.55 3.27
N ASP A 142 -8.91 -24.71 3.23
CA ASP A 142 -10.35 -24.86 3.01
C ASP A 142 -10.89 -24.24 1.70
N THR A 143 -9.98 -23.87 0.79
CA THR A 143 -10.29 -23.41 -0.56
C THR A 143 -9.71 -24.34 -1.63
N VAL A 144 -8.41 -24.61 -1.61
CA VAL A 144 -7.74 -25.58 -2.48
C VAL A 144 -7.63 -26.95 -1.82
N ILE A 145 -7.30 -26.95 -0.53
CA ILE A 145 -7.04 -28.15 0.27
C ILE A 145 -7.91 -28.11 1.52
N CYS A 146 -8.58 -29.22 1.82
CA CYS A 146 -9.28 -29.39 3.09
C CYS A 146 -8.28 -29.39 4.25
N ALA A 147 -8.24 -28.30 5.05
CA ALA A 147 -7.19 -28.08 6.04
C ALA A 147 -7.70 -27.80 7.45
N LEU A 148 -8.52 -26.77 7.66
CA LEU A 148 -8.83 -26.21 8.97
C LEU A 148 -10.23 -26.59 9.49
N HIS A 149 -11.26 -26.15 8.81
CA HIS A 149 -12.64 -26.16 9.30
C HIS A 149 -13.58 -27.08 8.53
N ASP A 150 -13.24 -27.47 7.30
CA ASP A 150 -14.09 -28.31 6.48
C ASP A 150 -13.91 -29.80 6.82
N ASP A 151 -14.96 -30.42 7.32
CA ASP A 151 -14.97 -31.85 7.69
C ASP A 151 -15.66 -32.74 6.63
N ARG A 152 -16.03 -32.20 5.49
CA ARG A 152 -16.64 -32.96 4.37
C ARG A 152 -15.67 -33.91 3.70
N TYR A 153 -14.37 -33.62 3.77
CA TYR A 153 -13.29 -34.40 3.20
C TYR A 153 -12.19 -34.68 4.23
N PRO A 154 -11.41 -35.76 4.07
CA PRO A 154 -10.21 -35.95 4.89
C PRO A 154 -9.25 -34.77 4.77
N LYS A 155 -8.61 -34.39 5.87
CA LYS A 155 -7.60 -33.33 5.86
C LYS A 155 -6.48 -33.61 4.87
N GLY A 156 -6.05 -32.61 4.14
CA GLY A 156 -5.06 -32.72 3.05
C GLY A 156 -5.65 -33.13 1.70
N THR A 157 -6.97 -33.34 1.60
CA THR A 157 -7.62 -33.61 0.31
C THR A 157 -7.75 -32.34 -0.51
N ILE A 158 -7.26 -32.39 -1.75
CA ILE A 158 -7.51 -31.32 -2.74
C ILE A 158 -8.97 -31.39 -3.15
N TYR A 159 -9.66 -30.25 -3.13
CA TYR A 159 -11.09 -30.21 -3.49
C TYR A 159 -11.32 -30.61 -4.95
N PRO A 160 -12.34 -31.43 -5.22
CA PRO A 160 -12.67 -31.83 -6.58
C PRO A 160 -12.95 -30.59 -7.45
N GLY A 161 -12.31 -30.56 -8.61
CA GLY A 161 -12.50 -29.50 -9.61
C GLY A 161 -11.66 -28.23 -9.41
N ILE A 162 -11.01 -28.02 -8.27
CA ILE A 162 -10.22 -26.80 -8.04
C ILE A 162 -9.04 -26.69 -9.00
N LEU A 163 -8.32 -27.79 -9.25
CA LEU A 163 -7.19 -27.78 -10.19
C LEU A 163 -7.66 -27.48 -11.62
N ALA A 164 -8.80 -28.03 -12.03
CA ALA A 164 -9.38 -27.73 -13.32
C ALA A 164 -9.85 -26.27 -13.45
N LEU A 165 -10.34 -25.69 -12.35
CA LEU A 165 -10.69 -24.27 -12.30
C LEU A 165 -9.44 -23.40 -12.44
N LEU A 166 -8.38 -23.69 -11.69
CA LEU A 166 -7.12 -22.95 -11.75
C LEU A 166 -6.48 -23.05 -13.14
N GLU A 167 -6.51 -24.26 -13.75
CA GLU A 167 -6.04 -24.47 -15.12
C GLU A 167 -6.87 -23.67 -16.14
N ALA A 168 -8.20 -23.62 -15.97
CA ALA A 168 -9.07 -22.84 -16.84
C ALA A 168 -8.83 -21.34 -16.70
N LEU A 169 -8.55 -20.86 -15.47
CA LEU A 169 -8.19 -19.48 -15.22
C LEU A 169 -6.82 -19.13 -15.81
N ASP A 170 -5.85 -20.03 -15.72
CA ASP A 170 -4.51 -19.85 -16.30
C ASP A 170 -4.56 -19.80 -17.84
N ARG A 171 -5.40 -20.63 -18.46
CA ARG A 171 -5.61 -20.60 -19.91
C ARG A 171 -6.38 -19.39 -20.42
N GLY A 172 -7.16 -18.75 -19.59
CA GLY A 172 -7.99 -17.61 -19.96
C GLY A 172 -9.13 -17.94 -20.94
N PRO A 173 -9.95 -16.95 -21.27
CA PRO A 173 -10.94 -17.07 -22.34
C PRO A 173 -10.20 -17.22 -23.68
N ASP A 174 -10.68 -18.08 -24.54
CA ASP A 174 -10.14 -18.30 -25.88
C ASP A 174 -8.72 -18.91 -25.93
N ASP A 175 -8.31 -19.66 -24.88
CA ASP A 175 -6.97 -20.23 -24.72
C ASP A 175 -5.83 -19.19 -24.72
N GLU A 176 -6.11 -17.94 -24.46
CA GLU A 176 -5.11 -16.93 -24.19
C GLU A 176 -4.82 -16.86 -22.68
N PRO A 177 -3.60 -17.19 -22.23
CA PRO A 177 -3.27 -17.21 -20.80
C PRO A 177 -3.46 -15.85 -20.17
N PHE A 178 -4.06 -15.81 -18.99
CA PHE A 178 -4.23 -14.58 -18.21
C PHE A 178 -2.90 -14.02 -17.69
N SER A 179 -1.90 -14.87 -17.57
CA SER A 179 -0.56 -14.45 -17.16
C SER A 179 0.51 -15.13 -18.01
N THR A 180 1.66 -14.49 -18.17
CA THR A 180 2.86 -15.03 -18.82
C THR A 180 3.81 -15.70 -17.83
N GLY A 181 3.42 -15.85 -16.58
CA GLY A 181 4.25 -16.34 -15.49
C GLY A 181 3.78 -17.68 -14.93
N ASP A 182 4.71 -18.44 -14.43
CA ASP A 182 4.44 -19.65 -13.66
C ASP A 182 3.67 -19.32 -12.38
N LEU A 183 2.80 -20.26 -11.94
CA LEU A 183 2.17 -20.19 -10.63
C LEU A 183 3.27 -20.08 -9.56
N THR A 184 3.26 -18.99 -8.82
CA THR A 184 4.18 -18.79 -7.69
C THR A 184 3.39 -19.00 -6.40
N PHE A 185 3.83 -19.94 -5.60
CA PHE A 185 3.28 -20.23 -4.28
C PHE A 185 4.11 -19.55 -3.19
#